data_8c46396b7d8d74ee44876e9ebaaed140
#
_entry.id   8c46396b7d8d74ee44876e9ebaaed140
#
_cell.length_a   1.000
_cell.length_b   1.000
_cell.length_c   1.000
_cell.angle_alpha   90.00
_cell.angle_beta   90.00
_cell.angle_gamma   90.00
#
_symmetry.space_group_name_H-M   'P 1'
#
loop_
_entity.id
_entity.type
_entity.pdbx_description
1 polymer ?
#
loop_
_entity_poly.entity_id
_entity_poly.type
_entity_poly.pdbx_seq_one_letter_code
_entity_poly.pdbx_strand_id
1 'polypeptide(L)'
;MVLIWAWTLFFMNVRLSEEFTGWVKITIANTVDNQKLQSDLTTYLTQQKYQNPNILIQVEWDTTEISIKTKVENDEKVNELSNQIEEQLLAGSYISNTDEIISQSITWPSVWNYMQKTAKNALLIWLALMAIYMMFSFSAIRKSIPPSTLAIVTIITMIFDVSIPAGAYGFLMMINNSVTVDTVFIIAVLTNMGYSINDTIIVFDRIRENIQNKNEKNLVYGKIFDTSLWQTMRRSIGTSLSTLLVIVAMYIFGTWAIKDFAFTIGIWVLAWSFSSIFIAAPMAYLTMGKYKKERRVMEQE
;
A
#
# COMPACT_ATOMS: atom_id res chain seq x y z
N MET A 1 10.50 -4.96 -17.48
CA MET A 1 10.41 -3.54 -17.90
C MET A 1 9.29 -2.82 -17.17
N VAL A 2 8.00 -3.22 -17.27
CA VAL A 2 6.86 -2.53 -16.60
C VAL A 2 7.05 -2.40 -15.09
N LEU A 3 7.47 -3.46 -14.40
CA LEU A 3 7.70 -3.43 -12.95
C LEU A 3 8.81 -2.45 -12.55
N ILE A 4 9.91 -2.43 -13.32
CA ILE A 4 11.02 -1.49 -13.07
C ILE A 4 10.54 -0.05 -13.25
N TRP A 5 9.74 0.22 -14.28
CA TRP A 5 9.15 1.54 -14.51
C TRP A 5 8.20 1.96 -13.38
N ALA A 6 7.35 1.05 -12.91
CA ALA A 6 6.43 1.31 -11.81
C ALA A 6 7.19 1.70 -10.53
N TRP A 7 8.23 0.94 -10.18
CA TRP A 7 9.06 1.23 -9.01
C TRP A 7 9.89 2.50 -9.16
N THR A 8 10.44 2.78 -10.37
CA THR A 8 11.12 4.06 -10.63
C THR A 8 10.18 5.25 -10.45
N LEU A 9 8.98 5.20 -11.01
CA LEU A 9 7.98 6.26 -10.82
C LEU A 9 7.63 6.46 -9.35
N PHE A 10 7.46 5.38 -8.59
CA PHE A 10 7.15 5.46 -7.17
C PHE A 10 8.32 6.07 -6.39
N PHE A 11 9.52 5.50 -6.47
CA PHE A 11 10.66 5.94 -5.67
C PHE A 11 11.22 7.32 -6.04
N MET A 12 11.11 7.72 -7.31
CA MET A 12 11.54 9.07 -7.72
C MET A 12 10.61 10.17 -7.22
N ASN A 13 9.33 9.86 -7.01
CA ASN A 13 8.31 10.83 -6.63
C ASN A 13 7.77 10.63 -5.21
N VAL A 14 8.26 9.61 -4.47
CA VAL A 14 7.75 9.31 -3.14
C VAL A 14 7.89 10.50 -2.22
N ARG A 15 6.76 10.97 -1.72
CA ARG A 15 6.64 11.96 -0.66
C ARG A 15 5.96 11.29 0.51
N LEU A 16 6.60 11.33 1.65
CA LEU A 16 6.03 10.81 2.87
C LEU A 16 5.06 11.84 3.44
N SER A 17 3.92 11.37 3.92
CA SER A 17 2.98 12.17 4.68
C SER A 17 3.65 12.72 5.93
N GLU A 18 3.07 13.77 6.45
CA GLU A 18 3.46 14.38 7.71
C GLU A 18 3.47 13.37 8.86
N GLU A 19 2.61 12.38 8.83
CA GLU A 19 2.54 11.29 9.81
C GLU A 19 3.86 10.51 9.98
N PHE A 20 4.74 10.55 8.98
CA PHE A 20 6.01 9.80 8.96
C PHE A 20 7.26 10.64 9.17
N THR A 21 7.08 11.95 9.26
CA THR A 21 8.18 12.88 9.54
C THR A 21 7.84 13.61 10.82
N GLY A 22 8.78 13.75 11.74
CA GLY A 22 8.54 14.49 12.98
C GLY A 22 7.87 15.83 12.70
N TRP A 23 6.65 16.01 13.20
CA TRP A 23 5.86 17.21 12.99
C TRP A 23 5.01 17.56 14.20
N VAL A 24 4.69 18.84 14.30
CA VAL A 24 3.79 19.36 15.31
C VAL A 24 2.61 20.01 14.59
N LYS A 25 1.40 19.61 14.97
CA LYS A 25 0.14 20.17 14.48
C LYS A 25 -0.62 20.78 15.65
N ILE A 26 -0.91 22.06 15.53
CA ILE A 26 -1.67 22.81 16.53
C ILE A 26 -2.90 23.40 15.84
N THR A 27 -4.06 23.16 16.39
CA THR A 27 -5.32 23.76 15.93
C THR A 27 -5.77 24.76 16.97
N ILE A 28 -5.93 26.01 16.57
CA ILE A 28 -6.38 27.11 17.43
C ILE A 28 -7.80 27.55 17.08
N ALA A 29 -8.52 28.04 18.09
CA ALA A 29 -9.94 28.46 17.97
C ALA A 29 -10.14 29.82 17.28
N ASN A 30 -9.10 30.42 16.73
CA ASN A 30 -9.14 31.76 16.13
C ASN A 30 -8.72 31.71 14.66
N THR A 31 -9.29 32.59 13.87
CA THR A 31 -8.81 32.89 12.52
C THR A 31 -7.72 33.94 12.58
N VAL A 32 -6.54 33.60 12.07
CA VAL A 32 -5.38 34.48 12.07
C VAL A 32 -4.91 34.82 10.66
N ASP A 33 -4.19 35.92 10.51
CA ASP A 33 -3.55 36.25 9.24
C ASP A 33 -2.45 35.22 8.92
N ASN A 34 -2.74 34.36 7.94
CA ASN A 34 -1.87 33.26 7.54
C ASN A 34 -0.47 33.73 7.12
N GLN A 35 -0.37 34.85 6.38
CA GLN A 35 0.91 35.32 5.86
C GLN A 35 1.80 35.84 6.98
N LYS A 36 1.22 36.60 7.90
CA LYS A 36 1.94 37.14 9.05
C LYS A 36 2.40 36.04 9.98
N LEU A 37 1.51 35.12 10.35
CA LEU A 37 1.82 33.97 11.21
C LEU A 37 2.91 33.09 10.61
N GLN A 38 2.81 32.79 9.30
CA GLN A 38 3.81 31.98 8.60
C GLN A 38 5.18 32.63 8.58
N SER A 39 5.26 33.95 8.34
CA SER A 39 6.52 34.70 8.35
C SER A 39 7.17 34.74 9.72
N ASP A 40 6.37 34.97 10.76
CA ASP A 40 6.84 35.06 12.14
C ASP A 40 7.36 33.70 12.65
N LEU A 41 6.61 32.63 12.41
CA LEU A 41 7.04 31.28 12.77
C LEU A 41 8.27 30.82 11.96
N THR A 42 8.33 31.15 10.67
CA THR A 42 9.50 30.82 9.84
C THR A 42 10.76 31.53 10.35
N THR A 43 10.64 32.79 10.68
CA THR A 43 11.75 33.62 11.23
C THR A 43 12.21 33.03 12.56
N TYR A 44 11.28 32.77 13.46
CA TYR A 44 11.56 32.19 14.77
C TYR A 44 12.26 30.84 14.69
N LEU A 45 11.71 29.89 13.91
CA LEU A 45 12.29 28.55 13.77
C LEU A 45 13.66 28.55 13.09
N THR A 46 13.88 29.51 12.17
CA THR A 46 15.20 29.68 11.54
C THR A 46 16.23 30.20 12.54
N GLN A 47 15.86 31.11 13.43
CA GLN A 47 16.69 31.57 14.52
C GLN A 47 17.06 30.48 15.51
N GLN A 48 16.15 29.56 15.78
CA GLN A 48 16.36 28.37 16.62
C GLN A 48 17.15 27.25 15.91
N LYS A 49 17.67 27.49 14.70
CA LYS A 49 18.48 26.56 13.90
C LYS A 49 17.75 25.29 13.42
N TYR A 50 16.43 25.32 13.34
CA TYR A 50 15.70 24.25 12.68
C TYR A 50 15.93 24.29 11.16
N GLN A 51 16.27 23.14 10.58
CA GLN A 51 16.61 23.05 9.16
C GLN A 51 15.34 23.01 8.29
N ASN A 52 15.20 24.02 7.41
CA ASN A 52 14.14 24.11 6.41
C ASN A 52 12.73 23.82 6.98
N PRO A 53 12.25 24.61 7.97
CA PRO A 53 10.92 24.41 8.52
C PRO A 53 9.88 24.65 7.42
N ASN A 54 9.07 23.64 7.13
CA ASN A 54 7.92 23.78 6.25
C ASN A 54 6.68 24.01 7.12
N ILE A 55 6.10 25.19 7.00
CA ILE A 55 4.95 25.62 7.78
C ILE A 55 3.76 25.71 6.85
N LEU A 56 2.74 24.92 7.13
CA LEU A 56 1.46 24.94 6.42
C LEU A 56 0.41 25.48 7.40
N ILE A 57 -0.29 26.52 7.00
CA ILE A 57 -1.37 27.11 7.77
C ILE A 57 -2.64 26.98 6.94
N GLN A 58 -3.65 26.34 7.51
CA GLN A 58 -4.96 26.16 6.90
C GLN A 58 -6.02 26.76 7.81
N VAL A 59 -6.86 27.61 7.27
CA VAL A 59 -8.00 28.17 7.99
C VAL A 59 -9.25 27.47 7.50
N GLU A 60 -9.94 26.82 8.42
CA GLU A 60 -11.23 26.18 8.16
C GLU A 60 -12.26 26.73 9.14
N TRP A 61 -13.31 27.39 8.60
CA TRP A 61 -14.38 28.01 9.37
C TRP A 61 -13.81 29.02 10.40
N ASP A 62 -13.95 28.70 11.68
CA ASP A 62 -13.50 29.55 12.79
C ASP A 62 -12.20 29.03 13.45
N THR A 63 -11.50 28.12 12.81
CA THR A 63 -10.28 27.50 13.34
C THR A 63 -9.09 27.68 12.40
N THR A 64 -7.90 27.81 12.96
CA THR A 64 -6.63 27.81 12.22
C THR A 64 -5.82 26.59 12.59
N GLU A 65 -5.51 25.78 11.60
CA GLU A 65 -4.64 24.63 11.71
C GLU A 65 -3.22 25.00 11.28
N ILE A 66 -2.25 24.83 12.18
CA ILE A 66 -0.83 25.12 11.99
C ILE A 66 -0.09 23.78 11.98
N SER A 67 0.44 23.39 10.83
CA SER A 67 1.27 22.19 10.68
C SER A 67 2.72 22.60 10.43
N ILE A 68 3.62 22.22 11.33
CA ILE A 68 5.05 22.53 11.25
C ILE A 68 5.83 21.23 11.07
N LYS A 69 6.47 21.11 9.92
CA LYS A 69 7.34 20.01 9.56
C LYS A 69 8.78 20.46 9.55
N THR A 70 9.59 19.86 10.39
CA THR A 70 11.03 20.12 10.41
C THR A 70 11.79 18.82 10.67
N LYS A 71 13.04 18.77 10.20
CA LYS A 71 13.88 17.60 10.44
C LYS A 71 14.38 17.64 11.90
N VAL A 72 13.77 16.81 12.73
CA VAL A 72 14.12 16.66 14.14
C VAL A 72 14.74 15.29 14.39
N GLU A 73 15.83 15.21 15.14
CA GLU A 73 16.58 13.98 15.34
C GLU A 73 15.98 13.06 16.41
N ASN A 74 15.37 13.65 17.46
CA ASN A 74 14.89 12.95 18.64
C ASN A 74 13.48 13.39 19.03
N ASP A 75 12.75 12.49 19.68
CA ASP A 75 11.39 12.72 20.19
C ASP A 75 11.35 13.88 21.21
N GLU A 76 12.39 14.03 22.05
CA GLU A 76 12.51 15.14 23.01
C GLU A 76 12.51 16.51 22.35
N LYS A 77 13.25 16.63 21.23
CA LYS A 77 13.29 17.88 20.45
C LYS A 77 11.96 18.21 19.77
N VAL A 78 11.13 17.19 19.45
CA VAL A 78 9.79 17.46 18.89
C VAL A 78 8.87 18.02 19.96
N ASN A 79 8.96 17.52 21.20
CA ASN A 79 8.22 18.05 22.32
C ASN A 79 8.68 19.49 22.65
N GLU A 80 10.00 19.74 22.63
CA GLU A 80 10.56 21.07 22.82
C GLU A 80 10.07 22.03 21.74
N LEU A 81 10.07 21.61 20.46
CA LEU A 81 9.52 22.37 19.35
C LEU A 81 8.05 22.71 19.58
N SER A 82 7.25 21.75 20.05
CA SER A 82 5.83 21.99 20.31
C SER A 82 5.61 23.05 21.38
N ASN A 83 6.36 23.01 22.48
CA ASN A 83 6.30 23.98 23.55
C ASN A 83 6.77 25.37 23.07
N GLN A 84 7.84 25.44 22.28
CA GLN A 84 8.35 26.66 21.70
C GLN A 84 7.36 27.35 20.75
N ILE A 85 6.60 26.55 19.97
CA ILE A 85 5.56 27.09 19.09
C ILE A 85 4.41 27.65 19.92
N GLU A 86 3.99 26.94 20.97
CA GLU A 86 2.95 27.42 21.88
C GLU A 86 3.34 28.77 22.55
N GLU A 87 4.57 28.86 23.07
CA GLU A 87 5.11 30.08 23.62
C GLU A 87 5.14 31.24 22.58
N GLN A 88 5.50 30.93 21.33
CA GLN A 88 5.54 31.90 20.24
C GLN A 88 4.13 32.36 19.82
N LEU A 89 3.14 31.50 19.84
CA LEU A 89 1.74 31.84 19.57
C LEU A 89 1.19 32.81 20.66
N LEU A 90 1.54 32.59 21.92
CA LEU A 90 1.21 33.47 23.04
C LEU A 90 1.95 34.81 22.92
N ALA A 91 3.25 34.80 22.67
CA ALA A 91 4.07 36.02 22.56
C ALA A 91 3.65 36.87 21.37
N GLY A 92 3.27 36.28 20.24
CA GLY A 92 2.77 36.96 19.06
C GLY A 92 1.32 37.47 19.17
N SER A 93 0.65 37.21 20.30
CA SER A 93 -0.78 37.52 20.51
C SER A 93 -1.72 36.85 19.50
N TYR A 94 -1.35 35.69 18.99
CA TYR A 94 -2.19 34.86 18.13
C TYR A 94 -3.23 34.09 18.91
N ILE A 95 -2.91 33.75 20.16
CA ILE A 95 -3.80 33.19 21.17
C ILE A 95 -3.67 34.00 22.48
N SER A 96 -4.77 34.11 23.22
CA SER A 96 -4.77 34.85 24.49
C SER A 96 -4.39 33.96 25.66
N ASN A 97 -4.72 32.69 25.57
CA ASN A 97 -4.38 31.64 26.53
C ASN A 97 -4.24 30.27 25.86
N THR A 98 -3.72 29.30 26.56
CA THR A 98 -3.56 27.91 26.07
C THR A 98 -4.89 27.19 25.87
N ASP A 99 -5.99 27.65 26.48
CA ASP A 99 -7.32 27.04 26.31
C ASP A 99 -7.89 27.28 24.89
N GLU A 100 -7.33 28.24 24.15
CA GLU A 100 -7.68 28.46 22.74
C GLU A 100 -7.06 27.41 21.80
N ILE A 101 -6.18 26.55 22.28
CA ILE A 101 -5.65 25.41 21.55
C ILE A 101 -6.67 24.27 21.63
N ILE A 102 -7.40 24.05 20.53
CA ILE A 102 -8.43 23.00 20.44
C ILE A 102 -7.81 21.62 20.44
N SER A 103 -6.73 21.45 19.67
CA SER A 103 -6.01 20.19 19.59
C SER A 103 -4.53 20.39 19.32
N GLN A 104 -3.72 19.53 19.91
CA GLN A 104 -2.29 19.43 19.66
C GLN A 104 -1.96 17.98 19.33
N SER A 105 -1.37 17.76 18.17
CA SER A 105 -0.94 16.44 17.71
C SER A 105 0.54 16.47 17.39
N ILE A 106 1.26 15.53 17.99
CA ILE A 106 2.71 15.41 17.81
C ILE A 106 3.01 14.04 17.22
N THR A 107 3.79 14.01 16.16
CA THR A 107 4.30 12.76 15.59
C THR A 107 5.81 12.69 15.78
N TRP A 108 6.25 11.65 16.48
CA TRP A 108 7.66 11.44 16.79
C TRP A 108 8.36 10.63 15.70
N PRO A 109 9.60 10.94 15.35
CA PRO A 109 10.40 10.17 14.39
C PRO A 109 10.58 8.70 14.76
N SER A 110 10.59 8.37 16.05
CA SER A 110 10.67 6.98 16.55
C SER A 110 9.47 6.13 16.11
N VAL A 111 8.28 6.72 16.01
CA VAL A 111 7.06 6.03 15.55
C VAL A 111 7.23 5.54 14.12
N TRP A 112 7.79 6.36 13.24
CA TRP A 112 8.08 5.97 11.86
C TRP A 112 9.05 4.78 11.78
N ASN A 113 10.16 4.84 12.52
CA ASN A 113 11.14 3.75 12.55
C ASN A 113 10.53 2.44 13.09
N TYR A 114 9.70 2.55 14.12
CA TYR A 114 8.96 1.42 14.66
C TYR A 114 7.98 0.83 13.64
N MET A 115 7.19 1.68 12.99
CA MET A 115 6.22 1.27 11.98
C MET A 115 6.89 0.59 10.78
N GLN A 116 7.97 1.14 10.24
CA GLN A 116 8.73 0.51 9.16
C GLN A 116 9.24 -0.87 9.54
N LYS A 117 9.86 -1.00 10.72
CA LYS A 117 10.40 -2.27 11.21
C LYS A 117 9.28 -3.30 11.40
N THR A 118 8.18 -2.88 12.00
CA THR A 118 7.02 -3.74 12.27
C THR A 118 6.34 -4.16 10.97
N ALA A 119 6.10 -3.24 10.03
CA ALA A 119 5.52 -3.53 8.72
C ALA A 119 6.39 -4.51 7.92
N LYS A 120 7.71 -4.31 7.90
CA LYS A 120 8.65 -5.22 7.24
C LYS A 120 8.60 -6.63 7.86
N ASN A 121 8.64 -6.73 9.18
CA ASN A 121 8.58 -8.02 9.86
C ASN A 121 7.23 -8.71 9.64
N ALA A 122 6.13 -7.98 9.75
CA ALA A 122 4.79 -8.49 9.49
C ALA A 122 4.67 -9.02 8.05
N LEU A 123 5.19 -8.30 7.06
CA LEU A 123 5.21 -8.73 5.67
C LEU A 123 6.00 -10.02 5.47
N LEU A 124 7.20 -10.12 6.07
CA LEU A 124 8.04 -11.31 5.94
C LEU A 124 7.39 -12.55 6.60
N ILE A 125 6.82 -12.37 7.80
CA ILE A 125 6.11 -13.44 8.51
C ILE A 125 4.89 -13.89 7.68
N TRP A 126 4.12 -12.94 7.17
CA TRP A 126 2.95 -13.22 6.35
C TRP A 126 3.31 -13.96 5.05
N LEU A 127 4.38 -13.57 4.35
CA LEU A 127 4.89 -14.28 3.17
C LEU A 127 5.32 -15.71 3.49
N ALA A 128 5.99 -15.92 4.62
CA ALA A 128 6.41 -17.24 5.07
C ALA A 128 5.19 -18.13 5.39
N LEU A 129 4.22 -17.61 6.14
CA LEU A 129 2.99 -18.34 6.48
C LEU A 129 2.19 -18.68 5.21
N MET A 130 2.12 -17.77 4.24
CA MET A 130 1.46 -18.01 2.97
C MET A 130 2.18 -19.11 2.17
N ALA A 131 3.50 -19.07 2.09
CA ALA A 131 4.26 -20.13 1.41
C ALA A 131 4.04 -21.51 2.07
N ILE A 132 4.05 -21.57 3.40
CA ILE A 132 3.76 -22.79 4.17
C ILE A 132 2.32 -23.28 3.86
N TYR A 133 1.35 -22.39 3.90
CA TYR A 133 -0.04 -22.70 3.56
C TYR A 133 -0.17 -23.30 2.16
N MET A 134 0.47 -22.68 1.16
CA MET A 134 0.46 -23.17 -0.22
C MET A 134 1.10 -24.55 -0.34
N MET A 135 2.24 -24.78 0.30
CA MET A 135 2.90 -26.08 0.30
C MET A 135 2.02 -27.18 0.91
N PHE A 136 1.33 -26.87 1.99
CA PHE A 136 0.44 -27.82 2.65
C PHE A 136 -0.84 -28.06 1.84
N SER A 137 -1.54 -27.00 1.44
CA SER A 137 -2.84 -27.04 0.75
C SER A 137 -2.75 -27.77 -0.60
N PHE A 138 -1.66 -27.59 -1.34
CA PHE A 138 -1.47 -28.21 -2.66
C PHE A 138 -0.60 -29.47 -2.66
N SER A 139 -0.32 -30.04 -1.49
CA SER A 139 0.45 -31.29 -1.35
C SER A 139 -0.18 -32.48 -2.08
N ALA A 140 -1.51 -32.51 -2.19
CA ALA A 140 -2.26 -33.59 -2.84
C ALA A 140 -1.98 -33.71 -4.34
N ILE A 141 -1.60 -32.62 -5.04
CA ILE A 141 -1.26 -32.63 -6.47
C ILE A 141 0.26 -32.58 -6.73
N ARG A 142 1.06 -32.87 -5.71
CA ARG A 142 2.54 -32.81 -5.78
C ARG A 142 3.14 -33.59 -6.96
N LYS A 143 2.52 -34.70 -7.37
CA LYS A 143 2.95 -35.49 -8.53
C LYS A 143 2.76 -34.76 -9.86
N SER A 144 1.81 -33.84 -9.93
CA SER A 144 1.47 -33.08 -11.14
C SER A 144 2.10 -31.73 -11.17
N ILE A 145 1.99 -30.99 -10.07
CA ILE A 145 2.56 -29.64 -9.89
C ILE A 145 3.25 -29.59 -8.53
N PRO A 146 4.53 -29.26 -8.45
CA PRO A 146 5.20 -29.06 -7.16
C PRO A 146 4.53 -27.89 -6.39
N PRO A 147 4.12 -28.08 -5.13
CA PRO A 147 3.51 -27.02 -4.33
C PRO A 147 4.41 -25.78 -4.18
N SER A 148 5.74 -25.99 -4.14
CA SER A 148 6.72 -24.88 -4.11
C SER A 148 6.65 -23.99 -5.36
N THR A 149 6.36 -24.59 -6.52
CA THR A 149 6.17 -23.82 -7.75
C THR A 149 4.95 -22.91 -7.65
N LEU A 150 3.83 -23.41 -7.12
CA LEU A 150 2.63 -22.60 -6.91
C LEU A 150 2.88 -21.47 -5.90
N ALA A 151 3.61 -21.76 -4.82
CA ALA A 151 4.00 -20.73 -3.85
C ALA A 151 4.86 -19.63 -4.49
N ILE A 152 5.87 -19.99 -5.29
CA ILE A 152 6.72 -19.04 -6.00
C ILE A 152 5.91 -18.21 -7.01
N VAL A 153 5.05 -18.84 -7.79
CA VAL A 153 4.18 -18.14 -8.74
C VAL A 153 3.28 -17.15 -8.04
N THR A 154 2.68 -17.54 -6.90
CA THR A 154 1.85 -16.63 -6.10
C THR A 154 2.65 -15.42 -5.60
N ILE A 155 3.88 -15.61 -5.11
CA ILE A 155 4.76 -14.51 -4.67
C ILE A 155 5.09 -13.57 -5.84
N ILE A 156 5.42 -14.12 -7.02
CA ILE A 156 5.73 -13.30 -8.20
C ILE A 156 4.49 -12.50 -8.65
N THR A 157 3.31 -13.14 -8.66
CA THR A 157 2.05 -12.47 -9.00
C THR A 157 1.76 -11.33 -8.03
N MET A 158 1.98 -11.56 -6.74
CA MET A 158 1.80 -10.55 -5.71
C MET A 158 2.76 -9.36 -5.86
N ILE A 159 4.02 -9.61 -6.21
CA ILE A 159 4.97 -8.52 -6.53
C ILE A 159 4.45 -7.69 -7.69
N PHE A 160 3.86 -8.32 -8.70
CA PHE A 160 3.21 -7.60 -9.80
C PHE A 160 2.04 -6.76 -9.31
N ASP A 161 1.17 -7.33 -8.48
CA ASP A 161 -0.03 -6.69 -7.97
C ASP A 161 0.26 -5.50 -7.05
N VAL A 162 1.40 -5.48 -6.37
CA VAL A 162 1.86 -4.32 -5.59
C VAL A 162 2.53 -3.27 -6.49
N SER A 163 3.26 -3.72 -7.51
CA SER A 163 4.05 -2.83 -8.36
C SER A 163 3.19 -1.91 -9.23
N ILE A 164 2.08 -2.40 -9.79
CA ILE A 164 1.23 -1.60 -10.68
C ILE A 164 0.57 -0.43 -9.94
N PRO A 165 -0.11 -0.63 -8.80
CA PRO A 165 -0.67 0.48 -8.03
C PRO A 165 0.38 1.41 -7.44
N ALA A 166 1.53 0.88 -7.01
CA ALA A 166 2.63 1.72 -6.54
C ALA A 166 3.12 2.67 -7.66
N GLY A 167 3.26 2.16 -8.88
CA GLY A 167 3.61 2.99 -10.03
C GLY A 167 2.54 4.04 -10.37
N ALA A 168 1.26 3.66 -10.30
CA ALA A 168 0.14 4.58 -10.52
C ALA A 168 0.08 5.67 -9.44
N TYR A 169 0.35 5.30 -8.18
CA TYR A 169 0.43 6.27 -7.08
C TYR A 169 1.64 7.20 -7.22
N GLY A 170 2.79 6.67 -7.66
CA GLY A 170 3.96 7.47 -8.01
C GLY A 170 3.68 8.47 -9.13
N PHE A 171 2.89 8.07 -10.12
CA PHE A 171 2.42 8.97 -11.19
C PHE A 171 1.47 10.05 -10.67
N LEU A 172 0.55 9.70 -9.75
CA LEU A 172 -0.30 10.69 -9.08
C LEU A 172 0.53 11.72 -8.30
N MET A 173 1.53 11.27 -7.54
CA MET A 173 2.43 12.15 -6.81
C MET A 173 3.23 13.08 -7.73
N MET A 174 3.52 12.67 -8.96
CA MET A 174 4.18 13.51 -9.96
C MET A 174 3.27 14.64 -10.45
N ILE A 175 1.99 14.39 -10.62
CA ILE A 175 1.01 15.37 -11.12
C ILE A 175 0.48 16.28 -10.01
N ASN A 176 0.21 15.69 -8.83
CA ASN A 176 -0.41 16.38 -7.71
C ASN A 176 0.54 16.40 -6.50
N ASN A 177 0.98 17.60 -6.15
CA ASN A 177 1.91 17.81 -5.02
C ASN A 177 1.30 17.52 -3.65
N SER A 178 -0.03 17.47 -3.53
CA SER A 178 -0.73 17.19 -2.28
C SER A 178 -0.81 15.69 -1.97
N VAL A 179 -0.55 14.82 -2.95
CA VAL A 179 -0.58 13.36 -2.76
C VAL A 179 0.71 12.93 -2.07
N THR A 180 0.56 12.23 -0.94
CA THR A 180 1.67 11.73 -0.12
C THR A 180 1.40 10.30 0.32
N VAL A 181 2.44 9.52 0.53
CA VAL A 181 2.32 8.19 1.14
C VAL A 181 2.02 8.36 2.61
N ASP A 182 0.83 7.94 3.02
CA ASP A 182 0.31 8.02 4.37
C ASP A 182 0.03 6.62 4.96
N THR A 183 -0.43 6.57 6.19
CA THR A 183 -0.84 5.32 6.86
C THR A 183 -1.97 4.63 6.11
N VAL A 184 -2.89 5.40 5.51
CA VAL A 184 -4.02 4.86 4.75
C VAL A 184 -3.54 4.11 3.50
N PHE A 185 -2.54 4.66 2.79
CA PHE A 185 -1.91 3.98 1.66
C PHE A 185 -1.26 2.65 2.09
N ILE A 186 -0.53 2.62 3.22
CA ILE A 186 0.09 1.39 3.72
C ILE A 186 -0.96 0.34 4.07
N ILE A 187 -2.04 0.73 4.75
CA ILE A 187 -3.16 -0.17 5.07
C ILE A 187 -3.81 -0.71 3.79
N ALA A 188 -4.00 0.15 2.78
CA ALA A 188 -4.52 -0.27 1.48
C ALA A 188 -3.63 -1.33 0.82
N VAL A 189 -2.29 -1.12 0.81
CA VAL A 189 -1.32 -2.09 0.30
C VAL A 189 -1.49 -3.44 0.98
N LEU A 190 -1.44 -3.48 2.32
CA LEU A 190 -1.51 -4.72 3.10
C LEU A 190 -2.85 -5.45 2.90
N THR A 191 -3.96 -4.71 2.91
CA THR A 191 -5.30 -5.27 2.73
C THR A 191 -5.45 -5.89 1.34
N ASN A 192 -5.02 -5.17 0.30
CA ASN A 192 -5.16 -5.62 -1.08
C ASN A 192 -4.26 -6.82 -1.42
N MET A 193 -3.10 -6.95 -0.76
CA MET A 193 -2.28 -8.16 -0.88
C MET A 193 -3.05 -9.42 -0.44
N GLY A 194 -3.87 -9.31 0.61
CA GLY A 194 -4.75 -10.40 1.06
C GLY A 194 -5.81 -10.78 0.02
N TYR A 195 -6.43 -9.80 -0.63
CA TYR A 195 -7.42 -10.06 -1.69
C TYR A 195 -6.79 -10.68 -2.93
N SER A 196 -5.62 -10.20 -3.37
CA SER A 196 -4.89 -10.73 -4.53
C SER A 196 -4.58 -12.23 -4.37
N ILE A 197 -4.08 -12.62 -3.20
CA ILE A 197 -3.78 -14.03 -2.92
C ILE A 197 -5.04 -14.88 -2.91
N ASN A 198 -6.14 -14.40 -2.32
CA ASN A 198 -7.38 -15.14 -2.26
C ASN A 198 -7.88 -15.53 -3.67
N ASP A 199 -7.83 -14.60 -4.62
CA ASP A 199 -8.23 -14.86 -6.02
C ASP A 199 -7.30 -15.89 -6.69
N THR A 200 -5.99 -15.77 -6.48
CA THR A 200 -5.00 -16.73 -7.00
C THR A 200 -5.20 -18.15 -6.43
N ILE A 201 -5.48 -18.24 -5.12
CA ILE A 201 -5.76 -19.51 -4.44
C ILE A 201 -7.02 -20.18 -5.03
N ILE A 202 -8.08 -19.41 -5.29
CA ILE A 202 -9.33 -19.92 -5.87
C ILE A 202 -9.06 -20.58 -7.25
N VAL A 203 -8.27 -19.94 -8.09
CA VAL A 203 -7.89 -20.48 -9.39
C VAL A 203 -7.07 -21.76 -9.23
N PHE A 204 -6.08 -21.77 -8.36
CA PHE A 204 -5.24 -22.94 -8.12
C PHE A 204 -6.00 -24.09 -7.45
N ASP A 205 -6.92 -23.79 -6.55
CA ASP A 205 -7.78 -24.81 -5.93
C ASP A 205 -8.67 -25.50 -6.96
N ARG A 206 -9.21 -24.73 -7.91
CA ARG A 206 -9.99 -25.30 -9.02
C ARG A 206 -9.14 -26.15 -9.96
N ILE A 207 -7.91 -25.72 -10.23
CA ILE A 207 -6.95 -26.52 -11.00
C ILE A 207 -6.65 -27.83 -10.26
N ARG A 208 -6.43 -27.77 -8.94
CA ARG A 208 -6.21 -28.94 -8.09
C ARG A 208 -7.37 -29.93 -8.19
N GLU A 209 -8.60 -29.44 -8.01
CA GLU A 209 -9.82 -30.25 -8.08
C GLU A 209 -9.97 -30.92 -9.45
N ASN A 210 -9.78 -30.17 -10.53
CA ASN A 210 -9.88 -30.69 -11.89
C ASN A 210 -8.77 -31.72 -12.23
N ILE A 211 -7.60 -31.62 -11.61
CA ILE A 211 -6.53 -32.61 -11.73
C ILE A 211 -6.91 -33.91 -11.00
N GLN A 212 -7.44 -33.79 -9.77
CA GLN A 212 -7.80 -34.95 -8.94
C GLN A 212 -8.98 -35.73 -9.51
N ASN A 213 -9.94 -35.04 -10.14
CA ASN A 213 -11.14 -35.65 -10.71
C ASN A 213 -10.90 -36.40 -12.04
N LYS A 214 -9.71 -36.29 -12.63
CA LYS A 214 -9.39 -36.99 -13.91
C LYS A 214 -8.42 -38.12 -13.69
N ASN A 215 -8.65 -39.25 -14.42
CA ASN A 215 -7.73 -40.37 -14.45
C ASN A 215 -6.36 -39.92 -15.02
N GLU A 216 -5.28 -40.37 -14.40
CA GLU A 216 -3.89 -39.99 -14.76
C GLU A 216 -3.54 -40.20 -16.24
N LYS A 217 -4.19 -41.19 -16.90
CA LYS A 217 -3.94 -41.53 -18.32
C LYS A 217 -4.45 -40.50 -19.33
N ASN A 218 -5.40 -39.62 -18.94
CA ASN A 218 -6.09 -38.68 -19.82
C ASN A 218 -5.86 -37.21 -19.44
N LEU A 219 -4.78 -36.89 -18.73
CA LEU A 219 -4.49 -35.55 -18.27
C LEU A 219 -3.90 -34.67 -19.41
N VAL A 220 -4.75 -33.88 -20.04
CA VAL A 220 -4.32 -32.78 -20.92
C VAL A 220 -4.31 -31.51 -20.09
N TYR A 221 -3.16 -31.14 -19.57
CA TYR A 221 -3.05 -30.06 -18.59
C TYR A 221 -3.50 -28.69 -19.14
N GLY A 222 -3.20 -28.37 -20.41
CA GLY A 222 -3.69 -27.14 -21.03
C GLY A 222 -5.21 -27.00 -20.95
N LYS A 223 -5.93 -28.09 -21.26
CA LYS A 223 -7.41 -28.14 -21.18
C LYS A 223 -7.91 -28.05 -19.74
N ILE A 224 -7.15 -28.56 -18.76
CA ILE A 224 -7.51 -28.48 -17.35
C ILE A 224 -7.39 -27.04 -16.87
N PHE A 225 -6.29 -26.38 -17.21
CA PHE A 225 -6.08 -24.97 -16.84
C PHE A 225 -7.13 -24.06 -17.48
N ASP A 226 -7.40 -24.22 -18.77
CA ASP A 226 -8.42 -23.45 -19.46
C ASP A 226 -9.81 -23.65 -18.85
N THR A 227 -10.22 -24.90 -18.64
CA THR A 227 -11.51 -25.23 -17.99
C THR A 227 -11.59 -24.62 -16.57
N SER A 228 -10.50 -24.72 -15.79
CA SER A 228 -10.45 -24.18 -14.42
C SER A 228 -10.59 -22.66 -14.40
N LEU A 229 -9.93 -21.97 -15.32
CA LEU A 229 -10.05 -20.53 -15.48
C LEU A 229 -11.49 -20.11 -15.81
N TRP A 230 -12.12 -20.76 -16.78
CA TRP A 230 -13.52 -20.47 -17.13
C TRP A 230 -14.48 -20.72 -15.96
N GLN A 231 -14.25 -21.77 -15.17
CA GLN A 231 -15.08 -22.09 -14.00
C GLN A 231 -14.94 -21.07 -12.87
N THR A 232 -13.77 -20.44 -12.70
CA THR A 232 -13.50 -19.46 -11.64
C THR A 232 -13.73 -18.03 -12.08
N MET A 233 -13.64 -17.73 -13.37
CA MET A 233 -13.71 -16.39 -13.94
C MET A 233 -14.97 -15.62 -13.51
N ARG A 234 -16.13 -16.26 -13.51
CA ARG A 234 -17.39 -15.63 -13.11
C ARG A 234 -17.35 -15.14 -11.66
N ARG A 235 -16.68 -15.87 -10.78
CA ARG A 235 -16.52 -15.49 -9.36
C ARG A 235 -15.51 -14.35 -9.23
N SER A 236 -14.33 -14.46 -9.84
CA SER A 236 -13.29 -13.42 -9.79
C SER A 236 -13.79 -12.09 -10.38
N ILE A 237 -14.44 -12.11 -11.54
CA ILE A 237 -15.04 -10.90 -12.12
C ILE A 237 -16.15 -10.35 -11.23
N GLY A 238 -17.00 -11.20 -10.67
CA GLY A 238 -18.10 -10.77 -9.82
C GLY A 238 -17.60 -10.08 -8.54
N THR A 239 -16.59 -10.64 -7.87
CA THR A 239 -15.99 -10.02 -6.68
C THR A 239 -15.30 -8.69 -7.01
N SER A 240 -14.53 -8.64 -8.08
CA SER A 240 -13.84 -7.43 -8.51
C SER A 240 -14.82 -6.33 -8.93
N LEU A 241 -15.87 -6.68 -9.67
CA LEU A 241 -16.87 -5.71 -10.10
C LEU A 241 -17.65 -5.14 -8.92
N SER A 242 -18.07 -5.97 -7.95
CA SER A 242 -18.77 -5.49 -6.76
C SER A 242 -17.90 -4.56 -5.91
N THR A 243 -16.60 -4.88 -5.78
CA THR A 243 -15.65 -4.02 -5.08
C THR A 243 -15.45 -2.69 -5.83
N LEU A 244 -15.27 -2.75 -7.16
CA LEU A 244 -15.11 -1.55 -7.99
C LEU A 244 -16.32 -0.62 -7.92
N LEU A 245 -17.55 -1.14 -7.84
CA LEU A 245 -18.76 -0.30 -7.68
C LEU A 245 -18.69 0.54 -6.40
N VAL A 246 -18.27 -0.05 -5.28
CA VAL A 246 -18.10 0.69 -4.02
C VAL A 246 -16.99 1.72 -4.14
N ILE A 247 -15.86 1.36 -4.76
CA ILE A 247 -14.72 2.25 -4.95
C ILE A 247 -15.08 3.44 -5.86
N VAL A 248 -15.83 3.20 -6.94
CA VAL A 248 -16.33 4.26 -7.81
C VAL A 248 -17.26 5.21 -7.05
N ALA A 249 -18.13 4.69 -6.20
CA ALA A 249 -18.97 5.53 -5.33
C ALA A 249 -18.11 6.36 -4.36
N MET A 250 -17.09 5.77 -3.74
CA MET A 250 -16.13 6.49 -2.89
C MET A 250 -15.38 7.58 -3.67
N TYR A 251 -14.99 7.31 -4.91
CA TYR A 251 -14.30 8.28 -5.76
C TYR A 251 -15.20 9.47 -6.13
N ILE A 252 -16.48 9.22 -6.45
CA ILE A 252 -17.43 10.25 -6.85
C ILE A 252 -17.84 11.13 -5.65
N PHE A 253 -18.20 10.51 -4.53
CA PHE A 253 -18.77 11.19 -3.37
C PHE A 253 -17.76 11.51 -2.26
N GLY A 254 -16.54 11.00 -2.33
CA GLY A 254 -15.50 11.21 -1.32
C GLY A 254 -14.86 12.59 -1.37
N THR A 255 -14.24 12.97 -0.25
CA THR A 255 -13.35 14.14 -0.14
C THR A 255 -12.00 13.85 -0.80
N TRP A 256 -11.12 14.86 -0.88
CA TRP A 256 -9.84 14.75 -1.58
C TRP A 256 -9.01 13.51 -1.19
N ALA A 257 -8.79 13.29 0.11
CA ALA A 257 -8.03 12.14 0.61
C ALA A 257 -8.69 10.79 0.27
N ILE A 258 -10.03 10.74 0.34
CA ILE A 258 -10.80 9.53 0.00
C ILE A 258 -10.74 9.25 -1.50
N LYS A 259 -10.67 10.29 -2.35
CA LYS A 259 -10.54 10.11 -3.80
C LYS A 259 -9.20 9.50 -4.20
N ASP A 260 -8.10 9.98 -3.64
CA ASP A 260 -6.76 9.45 -3.91
C ASP A 260 -6.64 7.98 -3.46
N PHE A 261 -7.18 7.68 -2.28
CA PHE A 261 -7.29 6.32 -1.76
C PHE A 261 -8.14 5.43 -2.67
N ALA A 262 -9.35 5.87 -3.05
CA ALA A 262 -10.26 5.12 -3.91
C ALA A 262 -9.65 4.87 -5.29
N PHE A 263 -8.97 5.87 -5.88
CA PHE A 263 -8.26 5.71 -7.14
C PHE A 263 -7.19 4.62 -7.05
N THR A 264 -6.38 4.66 -5.99
CA THR A 264 -5.29 3.70 -5.78
C THR A 264 -5.83 2.28 -5.62
N ILE A 265 -6.85 2.08 -4.79
CA ILE A 265 -7.48 0.77 -4.61
C ILE A 265 -8.16 0.31 -5.90
N GLY A 266 -8.79 1.21 -6.65
CA GLY A 266 -9.42 0.88 -7.92
C GLY A 266 -8.44 0.29 -8.93
N ILE A 267 -7.26 0.91 -9.10
CA ILE A 267 -6.18 0.36 -9.93
C ILE A 267 -5.70 -0.98 -9.39
N TRP A 268 -5.63 -1.13 -8.07
CA TRP A 268 -5.22 -2.39 -7.45
C TRP A 268 -6.21 -3.52 -7.73
N VAL A 269 -7.51 -3.26 -7.61
CA VAL A 269 -8.56 -4.24 -7.93
C VAL A 269 -8.44 -4.71 -9.38
N LEU A 270 -8.20 -3.80 -10.31
CA LEU A 270 -7.96 -4.15 -11.71
C LEU A 270 -6.68 -4.98 -11.88
N ALA A 271 -5.60 -4.63 -11.20
CA ALA A 271 -4.33 -5.35 -11.28
C ALA A 271 -4.47 -6.80 -10.79
N TRP A 272 -5.05 -7.04 -9.61
CA TRP A 272 -5.17 -8.42 -9.09
C TRP A 272 -6.15 -9.26 -9.88
N SER A 273 -7.26 -8.66 -10.40
CA SER A 273 -8.21 -9.39 -11.24
C SER A 273 -7.57 -9.86 -12.53
N PHE A 274 -6.68 -9.03 -13.09
CA PHE A 274 -5.92 -9.37 -14.27
C PHE A 274 -4.84 -10.41 -13.97
N SER A 275 -4.09 -10.24 -12.89
CA SER A 275 -2.90 -11.04 -12.60
C SER A 275 -3.24 -12.49 -12.24
N SER A 276 -4.31 -12.72 -11.49
CA SER A 276 -4.75 -14.08 -11.11
C SER A 276 -5.10 -14.93 -12.33
N ILE A 277 -5.72 -14.34 -13.35
CA ILE A 277 -6.16 -15.04 -14.57
C ILE A 277 -5.04 -15.10 -15.60
N PHE A 278 -4.40 -13.96 -15.89
CA PHE A 278 -3.49 -13.83 -17.04
C PHE A 278 -2.01 -14.01 -16.67
N ILE A 279 -1.64 -13.99 -15.40
CA ILE A 279 -0.26 -14.16 -14.96
C ILE A 279 -0.10 -15.45 -14.14
N ALA A 280 -0.86 -15.62 -13.04
CA ALA A 280 -0.67 -16.72 -12.13
C ALA A 280 -0.93 -18.09 -12.79
N ALA A 281 -2.08 -18.27 -13.45
CA ALA A 281 -2.43 -19.52 -14.08
C ALA A 281 -1.53 -19.89 -15.27
N PRO A 282 -1.27 -18.99 -16.26
CA PRO A 282 -0.33 -19.30 -17.33
C PRO A 282 1.09 -19.58 -16.85
N MET A 283 1.55 -18.85 -15.83
CA MET A 283 2.88 -19.03 -15.27
C MET A 283 3.01 -20.38 -14.56
N ALA A 284 1.99 -20.80 -13.81
CA ALA A 284 1.92 -22.12 -13.21
C ALA A 284 1.91 -23.24 -14.29
N TYR A 285 1.18 -23.04 -15.38
CA TYR A 285 1.16 -23.97 -16.52
C TYR A 285 2.51 -24.11 -17.21
N LEU A 286 3.18 -22.99 -17.49
CA LEU A 286 4.50 -22.97 -18.16
C LEU A 286 5.58 -23.63 -17.32
N THR A 287 5.59 -23.40 -16.01
CA THR A 287 6.54 -24.02 -15.08
C THR A 287 6.31 -25.54 -14.96
N MET A 288 5.08 -25.98 -15.03
CA MET A 288 4.74 -27.40 -15.05
C MET A 288 5.20 -28.10 -16.34
N GLY A 289 5.09 -27.47 -17.48
CA GLY A 289 5.55 -27.99 -18.78
C GLY A 289 7.06 -28.28 -18.77
N LYS A 290 7.86 -27.41 -18.20
CA LYS A 290 9.30 -27.59 -18.00
C LYS A 290 9.60 -28.78 -17.09
N TYR A 291 8.96 -28.87 -15.94
CA TYR A 291 9.14 -29.93 -14.97
C TYR A 291 8.80 -31.31 -15.55
N LYS A 292 7.72 -31.45 -16.33
CA LYS A 292 7.36 -32.73 -16.99
C LYS A 292 8.34 -33.11 -18.08
N LYS A 293 8.90 -32.16 -18.79
CA LYS A 293 9.91 -32.44 -19.82
C LYS A 293 11.19 -32.96 -19.19
N GLU A 294 11.62 -32.34 -18.11
CA GLU A 294 12.78 -32.76 -17.32
C GLU A 294 12.57 -34.15 -16.69
N ARG A 295 11.39 -34.40 -16.12
CA ARG A 295 11.05 -35.72 -15.54
C ARG A 295 11.01 -36.84 -16.57
N ARG A 296 10.48 -36.60 -17.79
CA ARG A 296 10.52 -37.59 -18.87
C ARG A 296 11.93 -37.92 -19.33
N VAL A 297 12.83 -36.96 -19.32
CA VAL A 297 14.24 -37.16 -19.66
C VAL A 297 14.92 -38.01 -18.59
N MET A 298 14.69 -37.74 -17.30
CA MET A 298 15.25 -38.49 -16.18
C MET A 298 14.67 -39.91 -16.03
N GLU A 299 13.43 -40.16 -16.51
CA GLU A 299 12.83 -41.50 -16.53
C GLU A 299 13.25 -42.33 -17.74
N GLN A 300 13.94 -41.72 -18.72
CA GLN A 300 14.50 -42.38 -19.92
C GLN A 300 16.01 -42.66 -19.84
N GLU A 301 16.71 -42.10 -18.85
CA GLU A 301 18.08 -42.41 -18.45
C GLU A 301 18.08 -43.49 -17.36
#